data_5fe6921c34143b652ca735a632f272c8
#
_entry.id   5fe6921c34143b652ca735a632f272c8
#
_cell.length_a   1.000
_cell.length_b   1.000
_cell.length_c   1.000
_cell.angle_alpha   90.00
_cell.angle_beta   90.00
_cell.angle_gamma   90.00
#
_symmetry.space_group_name_H-M   'P 1'
#
loop_
_entity.id
_entity.type
_entity.pdbx_description
1 polymer ?
#
loop_
_entity_poly.entity_id
_entity_poly.type
_entity_poly.pdbx_seq_one_letter_code
_entity_poly.pdbx_strand_id
1 'polypeptide(L)'
;IANWCNSFLPGAYAGSYVNIGQMKPEAILSDLKNSSLGREDQRKQADLLATLNRIHLDRLQQDQKLEAGIQAMEMAFRMQFSVPDVFDVAKESEATRKLYGESHFAKGCLIARRLVERGVRVVQLSHSISGYDIAWDTGHGNIVDGHRDLAKACDQGIAALLKDLKSRGMLED
;
A
#
# COMPACT_ATOMS: atom_id res chain seq x y z
N ILE A 1 15.03 8.18 5.28
CA ILE A 1 15.32 7.75 3.90
C ILE A 1 14.24 6.76 3.50
N ALA A 2 13.57 7.03 2.40
CA ALA A 2 12.46 6.20 1.95
C ALA A 2 13.00 4.88 1.37
N ASN A 3 12.79 3.78 2.09
CA ASN A 3 13.20 2.44 1.65
C ASN A 3 12.34 1.88 0.49
N TRP A 4 11.30 2.63 0.10
CA TRP A 4 10.38 2.29 -1.00
C TRP A 4 10.69 3.02 -2.31
N CYS A 5 11.79 3.78 -2.35
CA CYS A 5 12.25 4.38 -3.60
C CYS A 5 12.85 3.33 -4.52
N ASN A 6 12.73 3.56 -5.82
CA ASN A 6 13.28 2.68 -6.85
C ASN A 6 14.82 2.70 -6.97
N SER A 7 15.50 3.56 -6.18
CA SER A 7 16.96 3.74 -6.23
C SER A 7 17.45 4.00 -7.66
N PHE A 8 18.26 3.12 -8.23
CA PHE A 8 18.78 3.19 -9.59
C PHE A 8 17.87 2.55 -10.65
N LEU A 9 16.77 1.90 -10.24
CA LEU A 9 15.83 1.30 -11.17
C LEU A 9 14.92 2.35 -11.81
N PRO A 10 14.33 2.09 -12.98
CA PRO A 10 13.30 2.95 -13.56
C PRO A 10 12.14 3.22 -12.59
N GLY A 11 11.54 4.40 -12.68
CA GLY A 11 10.46 4.84 -11.78
C GLY A 11 9.24 3.91 -11.73
N ALA A 12 9.03 3.10 -12.78
CA ALA A 12 8.00 2.06 -12.82
C ALA A 12 8.14 0.99 -11.71
N TYR A 13 9.32 0.88 -11.11
CA TYR A 13 9.61 -0.05 -10.01
C TYR A 13 9.55 0.62 -8.63
N ALA A 14 9.18 1.90 -8.56
CA ALA A 14 8.98 2.57 -7.28
C ALA A 14 7.79 1.97 -6.53
N GLY A 15 7.96 1.73 -5.24
CA GLY A 15 6.86 1.33 -4.36
C GLY A 15 5.95 2.51 -4.03
N SER A 16 4.67 2.24 -3.82
CA SER A 16 3.73 3.23 -3.29
C SER A 16 3.67 3.13 -1.78
N TYR A 17 3.97 4.23 -1.09
CA TYR A 17 3.89 4.28 0.37
C TYR A 17 2.46 4.56 0.82
N VAL A 18 2.01 3.80 1.83
CA VAL A 18 0.71 3.97 2.46
C VAL A 18 0.88 4.04 3.96
N ASN A 19 0.45 5.13 4.57
CA ASN A 19 0.47 5.28 6.03
C ASN A 19 -0.79 4.69 6.65
N ILE A 20 -0.68 3.49 7.21
CA ILE A 20 -1.80 2.79 7.85
C ILE A 20 -2.15 3.40 9.21
N GLY A 21 -1.25 4.16 9.83
CA GLY A 21 -1.49 4.81 11.13
C GLY A 21 -2.59 5.87 11.10
N GLN A 22 -2.87 6.45 9.94
CA GLN A 22 -3.94 7.43 9.74
C GLN A 22 -5.21 6.80 9.13
N MET A 23 -5.64 5.71 9.60
CA MET A 23 -6.66 4.77 9.12
C MET A 23 -8.03 5.33 8.69
N LYS A 24 -8.14 6.58 8.32
CA LYS A 24 -9.30 7.08 7.58
C LYS A 24 -9.05 6.84 6.10
N PRO A 25 -9.90 6.08 5.39
CA PRO A 25 -9.75 5.85 3.94
C PRO A 25 -9.54 7.15 3.17
N GLU A 26 -10.19 8.25 3.63
CA GLU A 26 -10.07 9.57 3.04
C GLU A 26 -8.69 10.19 3.24
N ALA A 27 -8.01 9.91 4.35
CA ALA A 27 -6.66 10.45 4.63
C ALA A 27 -5.56 9.62 3.93
N ILE A 28 -5.78 8.33 3.76
CA ILE A 28 -4.89 7.46 2.98
C ILE A 28 -4.92 7.88 1.51
N LEU A 29 -6.04 8.42 1.07
CA LEU A 29 -6.35 8.75 -0.31
C LEU A 29 -6.39 10.25 -0.58
N SER A 30 -5.99 11.11 0.39
CA SER A 30 -6.04 12.57 0.22
C SER A 30 -5.27 13.02 -1.03
N ASP A 31 -4.14 12.39 -1.30
CA ASP A 31 -3.33 12.69 -2.48
C ASP A 31 -3.87 12.05 -3.77
N LEU A 32 -4.82 11.13 -3.66
CA LEU A 32 -5.45 10.47 -4.81
C LEU A 32 -6.76 11.13 -5.25
N LYS A 33 -7.36 12.01 -4.44
CA LYS A 33 -8.57 12.74 -4.81
C LYS A 33 -8.22 14.16 -5.25
N ASN A 34 -8.42 14.44 -6.52
CA ASN A 34 -8.47 15.84 -6.97
C ASN A 34 -9.83 16.43 -6.58
N SER A 35 -9.84 17.33 -5.59
CA SER A 35 -11.06 17.98 -5.10
C SER A 35 -11.69 18.96 -6.11
N SER A 36 -10.94 19.35 -7.15
CA SER A 36 -11.33 20.36 -8.10
C SER A 36 -11.91 19.81 -9.40
N LEU A 37 -11.75 18.51 -9.69
CA LEU A 37 -12.18 17.90 -10.94
C LEU A 37 -13.08 16.69 -10.69
N GLY A 38 -14.16 16.60 -11.46
CA GLY A 38 -15.01 15.41 -11.50
C GLY A 38 -14.29 14.20 -12.10
N ARG A 39 -14.81 13.01 -11.84
CA ARG A 39 -14.23 11.74 -12.28
C ARG A 39 -14.02 11.66 -13.80
N GLU A 40 -14.98 12.16 -14.56
CA GLU A 40 -14.96 12.15 -16.02
C GLU A 40 -13.90 13.11 -16.57
N ASP A 41 -13.75 14.28 -15.96
CA ASP A 41 -12.77 15.27 -16.36
C ASP A 41 -11.34 14.84 -15.98
N GLN A 42 -11.16 14.17 -14.85
CA GLN A 42 -9.90 13.53 -14.49
C GLN A 42 -9.50 12.46 -15.52
N ARG A 43 -10.46 11.67 -16.01
CA ARG A 43 -10.20 10.69 -17.06
C ARG A 43 -9.77 11.36 -18.35
N LYS A 44 -10.50 12.39 -18.78
CA LYS A 44 -10.14 13.18 -19.99
C LYS A 44 -8.75 13.79 -19.86
N GLN A 45 -8.41 14.31 -18.69
CA GLN A 45 -7.10 14.88 -18.42
C GLN A 45 -6.00 13.81 -18.50
N ALA A 46 -6.21 12.64 -17.93
CA ALA A 46 -5.24 11.53 -18.00
C ALA A 46 -5.06 11.03 -19.44
N ASP A 47 -6.15 10.89 -20.20
CA ASP A 47 -6.11 10.47 -21.61
C ASP A 47 -5.41 11.52 -22.50
N LEU A 48 -5.61 12.82 -22.22
CA LEU A 48 -4.93 13.92 -22.92
C LEU A 48 -3.42 13.90 -22.63
N LEU A 49 -3.03 13.74 -21.36
CA LEU A 49 -1.64 13.63 -20.95
C LEU A 49 -0.96 12.42 -21.58
N ALA A 50 -1.63 11.27 -21.60
CA ALA A 50 -1.12 10.05 -22.24
C ALA A 50 -0.90 10.28 -23.75
N THR A 51 -1.80 11.00 -24.41
CA THR A 51 -1.70 11.34 -25.82
C THR A 51 -0.53 12.30 -26.10
N LEU A 52 -0.42 13.37 -25.32
CA LEU A 52 0.70 14.33 -25.44
C LEU A 52 2.06 13.66 -25.19
N ASN A 53 2.13 12.80 -24.18
CA ASN A 53 3.33 12.06 -23.85
C ASN A 53 3.72 11.08 -24.97
N ARG A 54 2.75 10.43 -25.63
CA ARG A 54 3.01 9.56 -26.77
C ARG A 54 3.59 10.35 -27.97
N ILE A 55 3.03 11.51 -28.27
CA ILE A 55 3.56 12.41 -29.32
C ILE A 55 4.99 12.85 -28.97
N HIS A 56 5.28 13.08 -27.70
CA HIS A 56 6.59 13.49 -27.23
C HIS A 56 7.61 12.35 -27.30
N LEU A 57 7.22 11.13 -26.93
CA LEU A 57 8.04 9.91 -27.07
C LEU A 57 8.42 9.63 -28.54
N ASP A 58 7.46 9.78 -29.46
CA ASP A 58 7.71 9.59 -30.90
C ASP A 58 8.74 10.59 -31.46
N ARG A 59 8.83 11.78 -30.84
CA ARG A 59 9.80 12.83 -31.23
C ARG A 59 11.18 12.67 -30.61
N LEU A 60 11.28 12.15 -29.38
CA LEU A 60 12.52 12.12 -28.59
C LEU A 60 13.25 10.78 -28.60
N GLN A 61 12.82 9.80 -29.41
CA GLN A 61 13.47 8.48 -29.50
C GLN A 61 13.84 7.91 -28.11
N GLN A 62 12.81 7.47 -27.36
CA GLN A 62 12.94 6.69 -26.11
C GLN A 62 13.52 7.45 -24.89
N ASP A 63 12.75 8.32 -24.28
CA ASP A 63 13.05 8.75 -22.92
C ASP A 63 12.42 7.79 -21.89
N GLN A 64 13.24 6.88 -21.35
CA GLN A 64 12.81 5.90 -20.33
C GLN A 64 12.24 6.56 -19.07
N LYS A 65 12.65 7.78 -18.73
CA LYS A 65 12.13 8.52 -17.57
C LYS A 65 10.72 9.02 -17.81
N LEU A 66 10.44 9.48 -19.02
CA LEU A 66 9.12 9.93 -19.43
C LEU A 66 8.14 8.75 -19.46
N GLU A 67 8.53 7.62 -20.02
CA GLU A 67 7.71 6.40 -20.06
C GLU A 67 7.39 5.90 -18.64
N ALA A 68 8.37 5.87 -17.74
CA ALA A 68 8.16 5.54 -16.34
C ALA A 68 7.19 6.51 -15.64
N GLY A 69 7.27 7.80 -15.96
CA GLY A 69 6.33 8.83 -15.47
C GLY A 69 4.89 8.56 -15.92
N ILE A 70 4.70 8.22 -17.19
CA ILE A 70 3.38 7.86 -17.76
C ILE A 70 2.80 6.65 -17.06
N GLN A 71 3.59 5.58 -16.92
CA GLN A 71 3.17 4.36 -16.23
C GLN A 71 2.82 4.61 -14.77
N ALA A 72 3.59 5.45 -14.09
CA ALA A 72 3.29 5.86 -12.70
C ALA A 72 1.97 6.64 -12.60
N MET A 73 1.69 7.55 -13.53
CA MET A 73 0.43 8.31 -13.57
C MET A 73 -0.77 7.41 -13.87
N GLU A 74 -0.65 6.48 -14.82
CA GLU A 74 -1.71 5.50 -15.11
C GLU A 74 -1.97 4.60 -13.91
N MET A 75 -0.91 4.16 -13.25
CA MET A 75 -1.01 3.36 -12.03
C MET A 75 -1.74 4.15 -10.94
N ALA A 76 -1.33 5.39 -10.66
CA ALA A 76 -1.98 6.26 -9.69
C ALA A 76 -3.47 6.46 -10.02
N PHE A 77 -3.80 6.69 -11.30
CA PHE A 77 -5.18 6.82 -11.74
C PHE A 77 -6.01 5.54 -11.48
N ARG A 78 -5.47 4.36 -11.82
CA ARG A 78 -6.14 3.08 -11.53
C ARG A 78 -6.32 2.86 -10.02
N MET A 79 -5.33 3.23 -9.22
CA MET A 79 -5.39 3.13 -7.77
C MET A 79 -6.51 4.00 -7.18
N GLN A 80 -6.80 5.18 -7.73
CA GLN A 80 -7.88 6.05 -7.24
C GLN A 80 -9.24 5.35 -7.19
N PHE A 81 -9.49 4.37 -8.06
CA PHE A 81 -10.77 3.69 -8.16
C PHE A 81 -10.81 2.33 -7.46
N SER A 82 -9.69 1.64 -7.40
CA SER A 82 -9.60 0.30 -6.81
C SER A 82 -9.26 0.33 -5.31
N VAL A 83 -8.57 1.37 -4.89
CA VAL A 83 -7.96 1.47 -3.56
C VAL A 83 -8.95 1.80 -2.44
N PRO A 84 -9.96 2.70 -2.59
CA PRO A 84 -10.87 3.02 -1.49
C PRO A 84 -11.53 1.78 -0.89
N ASP A 85 -11.89 0.83 -1.74
CA ASP A 85 -12.53 -0.41 -1.31
C ASP A 85 -11.57 -1.34 -0.58
N VAL A 86 -10.30 -1.40 -0.97
CA VAL A 86 -9.28 -2.24 -0.33
C VAL A 86 -9.04 -1.82 1.12
N PHE A 87 -8.98 -0.52 1.37
CA PHE A 87 -8.69 0.03 2.70
C PHE A 87 -9.90 0.05 3.63
N ASP A 88 -11.10 -0.14 3.10
CA ASP A 88 -12.30 -0.25 3.93
C ASP A 88 -12.41 -1.65 4.55
N VAL A 89 -11.68 -1.84 5.65
CA VAL A 89 -11.69 -3.10 6.40
C VAL A 89 -13.02 -3.34 7.14
N ALA A 90 -13.90 -2.34 7.22
CA ALA A 90 -15.22 -2.50 7.83
C ALA A 90 -16.13 -3.40 6.99
N LYS A 91 -15.85 -3.54 5.69
CA LYS A 91 -16.56 -4.46 4.78
C LYS A 91 -16.25 -5.94 5.02
N GLU A 92 -15.22 -6.24 5.78
CA GLU A 92 -14.90 -7.62 6.14
C GLU A 92 -15.87 -8.15 7.19
N SER A 93 -16.08 -9.47 7.17
CA SER A 93 -16.92 -10.11 8.17
C SER A 93 -16.40 -9.89 9.59
N GLU A 94 -17.28 -9.88 10.57
CA GLU A 94 -16.88 -9.76 11.97
C GLU A 94 -15.92 -10.88 12.38
N ALA A 95 -16.15 -12.09 11.87
CA ALA A 95 -15.29 -13.24 12.12
C ALA A 95 -13.88 -13.02 11.59
N THR A 96 -13.73 -12.48 10.35
CA THR A 96 -12.43 -12.13 9.77
C THR A 96 -11.75 -11.05 10.61
N ARG A 97 -12.45 -9.99 10.97
CA ARG A 97 -11.89 -8.91 11.78
C ARG A 97 -11.43 -9.38 13.16
N LYS A 98 -12.20 -10.24 13.82
CA LYS A 98 -11.80 -10.87 15.09
C LYS A 98 -10.59 -11.79 14.93
N LEU A 99 -10.49 -12.53 13.83
CA LEU A 99 -9.35 -13.40 13.54
C LEU A 99 -8.05 -12.59 13.50
N TYR A 100 -8.04 -11.47 12.76
CA TYR A 100 -6.86 -10.62 12.65
C TYR A 100 -6.57 -9.83 13.91
N GLY A 101 -7.58 -9.38 14.64
CA GLY A 101 -7.46 -8.55 15.82
C GLY A 101 -7.44 -7.05 15.50
N GLU A 102 -7.24 -6.23 16.55
CA GLU A 102 -7.45 -4.78 16.46
C GLU A 102 -6.15 -3.97 16.34
N SER A 103 -4.97 -4.61 16.44
CA SER A 103 -3.71 -3.90 16.36
C SER A 103 -3.53 -3.22 15.00
N HIS A 104 -2.79 -2.12 14.94
CA HIS A 104 -2.50 -1.44 13.67
C HIS A 104 -1.79 -2.37 12.68
N PHE A 105 -0.88 -3.19 13.17
CA PHE A 105 -0.18 -4.17 12.35
C PHE A 105 -1.13 -5.24 11.81
N ALA A 106 -2.05 -5.74 12.62
CA ALA A 106 -3.07 -6.71 12.22
C ALA A 106 -3.98 -6.18 11.10
N LYS A 107 -4.39 -4.92 11.22
CA LYS A 107 -5.14 -4.24 10.15
C LYS A 107 -4.31 -4.10 8.87
N GLY A 108 -3.00 -3.82 9.01
CA GLY A 108 -2.06 -3.84 7.89
C GLY A 108 -1.99 -5.21 7.20
N CYS A 109 -1.94 -6.30 7.96
CA CYS A 109 -1.98 -7.66 7.43
C CYS A 109 -3.29 -7.93 6.67
N LEU A 110 -4.43 -7.48 7.19
CA LEU A 110 -5.72 -7.62 6.52
C LEU A 110 -5.77 -6.83 5.20
N ILE A 111 -5.26 -5.60 5.19
CA ILE A 111 -5.15 -4.79 3.96
C ILE A 111 -4.20 -5.45 2.96
N ALA A 112 -3.07 -6.00 3.42
CA ALA A 112 -2.11 -6.69 2.57
C ALA A 112 -2.77 -7.87 1.84
N ARG A 113 -3.54 -8.71 2.55
CA ARG A 113 -4.31 -9.80 1.94
C ARG A 113 -5.26 -9.28 0.86
N ARG A 114 -6.01 -8.20 1.14
CA ARG A 114 -6.94 -7.59 0.19
C ARG A 114 -6.25 -6.99 -1.04
N LEU A 115 -5.03 -6.48 -0.89
CA LEU A 115 -4.20 -6.01 -2.00
C LEU A 115 -3.74 -7.17 -2.89
N VAL A 116 -3.27 -8.26 -2.28
CA VAL A 116 -2.83 -9.45 -3.02
C VAL A 116 -4.00 -10.08 -3.78
N GLU A 117 -5.19 -10.19 -3.19
CA GLU A 117 -6.41 -10.64 -3.88
C GLU A 117 -6.74 -9.81 -5.15
N ARG A 118 -6.27 -8.56 -5.21
CA ARG A 118 -6.45 -7.68 -6.37
C ARG A 118 -5.25 -7.63 -7.31
N GLY A 119 -4.31 -8.57 -7.14
CA GLY A 119 -3.18 -8.74 -8.04
C GLY A 119 -1.95 -7.90 -7.70
N VAL A 120 -1.88 -7.28 -6.51
CA VAL A 120 -0.65 -6.65 -6.04
C VAL A 120 0.35 -7.76 -5.69
N ARG A 121 1.48 -7.81 -6.40
CA ARG A 121 2.43 -8.90 -6.31
C ARG A 121 3.32 -8.85 -5.07
N VAL A 122 3.61 -7.66 -4.56
CA VAL A 122 4.49 -7.48 -3.40
C VAL A 122 3.88 -6.43 -2.48
N VAL A 123 3.70 -6.77 -1.23
CA VAL A 123 3.28 -5.87 -0.16
C VAL A 123 4.28 -5.97 0.98
N GLN A 124 4.91 -4.85 1.31
CA GLN A 124 5.81 -4.77 2.45
C GLN A 124 5.09 -4.08 3.61
N LEU A 125 5.01 -4.76 4.74
CA LEU A 125 4.50 -4.19 5.99
C LEU A 125 5.67 -3.84 6.90
N SER A 126 5.68 -2.60 7.39
CA SER A 126 6.61 -2.16 8.41
C SER A 126 5.88 -2.01 9.74
N HIS A 127 6.40 -2.65 10.77
CA HIS A 127 5.90 -2.50 12.13
C HIS A 127 6.73 -1.44 12.86
N SER A 128 6.08 -0.33 13.22
CA SER A 128 6.62 0.63 14.17
C SER A 128 5.53 1.02 15.18
N ILE A 129 5.90 1.16 16.43
CA ILE A 129 4.98 1.68 17.46
C ILE A 129 5.15 3.20 17.47
N SER A 130 4.04 3.92 17.27
CA SER A 130 4.01 5.37 17.34
C SER A 130 4.52 5.81 18.73
N GLY A 131 5.55 6.67 18.73
CA GLY A 131 6.13 7.22 19.97
C GLY A 131 7.48 6.61 20.37
N TYR A 132 7.91 5.54 19.71
CA TYR A 132 9.27 5.00 19.88
C TYR A 132 9.93 4.96 18.51
N ASP A 133 10.98 5.75 18.33
CA ASP A 133 11.78 5.77 17.10
C ASP A 133 12.52 4.45 16.82
N ILE A 134 12.41 3.49 17.74
CA ILE A 134 13.21 2.28 17.76
C ILE A 134 12.30 1.08 18.05
N ALA A 135 11.54 0.65 17.03
CA ALA A 135 10.53 -0.38 17.23
C ALA A 135 11.12 -1.69 17.79
N TRP A 136 12.01 -2.34 17.07
CA TRP A 136 12.57 -3.63 17.48
C TRP A 136 13.91 -3.54 18.22
N ASP A 137 14.56 -2.41 18.22
CA ASP A 137 15.79 -2.15 18.98
C ASP A 137 15.50 -1.83 20.46
N THR A 138 14.26 -1.52 20.84
CA THR A 138 13.81 -1.21 22.22
C THR A 138 14.65 -0.15 22.97
N GLY A 139 15.49 0.63 22.23
CA GLY A 139 16.25 1.75 22.77
C GLY A 139 17.33 1.38 23.78
N HIS A 140 17.92 0.19 23.69
CA HIS A 140 18.91 -0.34 24.61
C HIS A 140 18.40 -0.50 26.07
N GLY A 141 17.09 -0.42 26.27
CA GLY A 141 16.47 -0.53 27.59
C GLY A 141 16.06 -1.97 27.92
N ASN A 142 14.79 -2.18 28.15
CA ASN A 142 14.23 -3.46 28.52
C ASN A 142 13.95 -4.35 27.30
N ILE A 143 14.99 -5.01 26.78
CA ILE A 143 14.91 -5.88 25.58
C ILE A 143 13.82 -6.97 25.77
N VAL A 144 13.76 -7.61 26.92
CA VAL A 144 12.86 -8.74 27.16
C VAL A 144 11.39 -8.32 27.07
N ASP A 145 11.00 -7.28 27.80
CA ASP A 145 9.61 -6.84 27.82
C ASP A 145 9.24 -6.10 26.53
N GLY A 146 10.15 -5.29 25.99
CA GLY A 146 9.95 -4.59 24.72
C GLY A 146 9.71 -5.57 23.57
N HIS A 147 10.52 -6.60 23.43
CA HIS A 147 10.33 -7.62 22.38
C HIS A 147 9.06 -8.45 22.62
N ARG A 148 8.72 -8.74 23.89
CA ARG A 148 7.46 -9.45 24.21
C ARG A 148 6.24 -8.65 23.77
N ASP A 149 6.22 -7.35 24.01
CA ASP A 149 5.10 -6.49 23.64
C ASP A 149 5.00 -6.31 22.14
N LEU A 150 6.13 -6.12 21.46
CA LEU A 150 6.20 -6.06 20.00
C LEU A 150 5.75 -7.38 19.33
N ALA A 151 6.20 -8.51 19.87
CA ALA A 151 5.78 -9.81 19.37
C ALA A 151 4.27 -10.03 19.54
N LYS A 152 3.71 -9.70 20.70
CA LYS A 152 2.26 -9.77 20.92
C LYS A 152 1.47 -8.90 19.96
N ALA A 153 1.98 -7.72 19.61
CA ALA A 153 1.31 -6.82 18.69
C ALA A 153 1.26 -7.35 17.24
N CYS A 154 2.24 -8.19 16.87
CA CYS A 154 2.37 -8.75 15.52
C CYS A 154 1.78 -10.15 15.38
N ASP A 155 1.92 -11.00 16.40
CA ASP A 155 1.70 -12.44 16.33
C ASP A 155 0.31 -12.82 15.81
N GLN A 156 -0.73 -12.25 16.39
CA GLN A 156 -2.11 -12.52 15.97
C GLN A 156 -2.35 -12.15 14.51
N GLY A 157 -1.86 -10.99 14.06
CA GLY A 157 -2.03 -10.51 12.69
C GLY A 157 -1.33 -11.42 11.67
N ILE A 158 -0.12 -11.87 11.98
CA ILE A 158 0.67 -12.78 11.14
C ILE A 158 -0.02 -14.16 11.06
N ALA A 159 -0.39 -14.72 12.21
CA ALA A 159 -1.07 -16.01 12.26
C ALA A 159 -2.42 -15.99 11.51
N ALA A 160 -3.16 -14.88 11.64
CA ALA A 160 -4.41 -14.68 10.91
C ALA A 160 -4.18 -14.60 9.40
N LEU A 161 -3.19 -13.83 8.98
CA LEU A 161 -2.84 -13.68 7.55
C LEU A 161 -2.54 -15.04 6.92
N LEU A 162 -1.67 -15.84 7.55
CA LEU A 162 -1.31 -17.17 7.06
C LEU A 162 -2.52 -18.12 6.98
N LYS A 163 -3.38 -18.10 8.01
CA LYS A 163 -4.61 -18.92 8.02
C LYS A 163 -5.59 -18.49 6.93
N ASP A 164 -5.77 -17.19 6.77
CA ASP A 164 -6.73 -16.63 5.78
C ASP A 164 -6.23 -16.88 4.35
N LEU A 165 -4.95 -16.65 4.07
CA LEU A 165 -4.35 -16.97 2.77
C LEU A 165 -4.46 -18.46 2.45
N LYS A 166 -4.17 -19.32 3.44
CA LYS A 166 -4.31 -20.79 3.26
C LYS A 166 -5.75 -21.20 2.97
N SER A 167 -6.72 -20.65 3.71
CA SER A 167 -8.14 -20.98 3.53
C SER A 167 -8.70 -20.55 2.18
N ARG A 168 -8.05 -19.56 1.54
CA ARG A 168 -8.40 -19.03 0.21
C ARG A 168 -7.62 -19.68 -0.94
N GLY A 169 -6.74 -20.64 -0.64
CA GLY A 169 -5.89 -21.28 -1.65
C GLY A 169 -4.82 -20.34 -2.23
N MET A 170 -4.43 -19.30 -1.51
CA MET A 170 -3.46 -18.27 -1.98
C MET A 170 -2.01 -18.55 -1.56
N LEU A 171 -1.73 -19.71 -0.99
CA LEU A 171 -0.39 -20.17 -0.60
C LEU A 171 0.11 -21.37 -1.42
N GLU A 172 -0.61 -21.77 -2.44
CA GLU A 172 -0.32 -23.01 -3.19
C GLU A 172 0.43 -22.74 -4.51
N ASP A 173 0.83 -21.50 -4.80
CA ASP A 173 1.57 -21.08 -6.01
C ASP A 173 3.03 -20.74 -5.71
#